data_64b81a3503d1c2db487782434fb67bf0
#
_entry.id   64b81a3503d1c2db487782434fb67bf0
#
_cell.length_a   1.000
_cell.length_b   1.000
_cell.length_c   1.000
_cell.angle_alpha   90.00
_cell.angle_beta   90.00
_cell.angle_gamma   90.00
#
_symmetry.space_group_name_H-M   'P 1'
#
loop_
_entity.id
_entity.type
_entity.pdbx_description
1 polymer ?
#
loop_
_entity_poly.entity_id
_entity_poly.type
_entity_poly.pdbx_seq_one_letter_code
_entity_poly.pdbx_strand_id
1 'polypeptide(L)'
;MERKEAIRGAYRMTGENNFYDGMITCSTLSGKAVCRLVWAMNKAENDAYLEKALSGIPEHFSGKLLEVPVGTGILTMPVYQTMPEADITCLDYSADMMGQAQEKAERQCDLPAGRCGGTSLCRRYL
;
A
#
# COMPACT_ATOMS: atom_id res chain seq x y z
N MET A 1 -10.96 26.64 4.48
CA MET A 1 -10.70 25.26 3.98
C MET A 1 -10.67 24.33 5.17
N GLU A 2 -11.58 23.39 5.24
CA GLU A 2 -11.59 22.43 6.34
C GLU A 2 -10.35 21.53 6.27
N ARG A 3 -9.78 21.20 7.43
CA ARG A 3 -8.59 20.33 7.54
C ARG A 3 -8.74 19.02 6.75
N LYS A 4 -9.96 18.47 6.72
CA LYS A 4 -10.28 17.25 5.95
C LYS A 4 -10.14 17.43 4.45
N GLU A 5 -10.51 18.61 3.92
CA GLU A 5 -10.38 18.93 2.49
C GLU A 5 -8.92 19.15 2.08
N ALA A 6 -8.12 19.77 2.95
CA ALA A 6 -6.70 19.94 2.72
C ALA A 6 -5.97 18.58 2.67
N ILE A 7 -6.30 17.66 3.57
CA ILE A 7 -5.74 16.31 3.59
C ILE A 7 -6.16 15.52 2.33
N ARG A 8 -7.44 15.58 1.95
CA ARG A 8 -7.93 14.95 0.71
C ARG A 8 -7.22 15.51 -0.53
N GLY A 9 -7.04 16.83 -0.60
CA GLY A 9 -6.32 17.48 -1.69
C GLY A 9 -4.87 17.00 -1.81
N ALA A 10 -4.16 16.88 -0.69
CA ALA A 10 -2.80 16.37 -0.66
C ALA A 10 -2.72 14.91 -1.17
N TYR A 11 -3.61 14.04 -0.74
CA TYR A 11 -3.68 12.65 -1.21
C TYR A 11 -4.01 12.55 -2.71
N ARG A 12 -4.87 13.42 -3.21
CA ARG A 12 -5.22 13.48 -4.62
C ARG A 12 -4.03 13.86 -5.50
N MET A 13 -3.26 14.88 -5.09
CA MET A 13 -2.05 15.31 -5.81
C MET A 13 -0.96 14.23 -5.82
N THR A 14 -0.86 13.42 -4.77
CA THR A 14 0.15 12.35 -4.66
C THR A 14 -0.27 11.05 -5.35
N GLY A 15 -1.58 10.84 -5.54
CA GLY A 15 -2.14 9.61 -6.12
C GLY A 15 -2.13 9.54 -7.64
N GLU A 16 -2.30 10.67 -8.32
CA GLU A 16 -2.55 10.71 -9.76
C GLU A 16 -1.37 10.27 -10.66
N ASN A 17 -0.14 10.19 -10.15
CA ASN A 17 1.06 9.92 -10.97
C ASN A 17 1.99 8.82 -10.41
N ASN A 18 1.51 7.88 -9.62
CA ASN A 18 2.38 6.94 -8.91
C ASN A 18 3.48 7.61 -8.05
N PHE A 19 3.33 8.92 -7.79
CA PHE A 19 4.30 9.69 -7.03
C PHE A 19 4.42 9.16 -5.60
N TYR A 20 3.29 8.88 -4.97
CA TYR A 20 3.26 8.34 -3.61
C TYR A 20 3.96 6.98 -3.53
N ASP A 21 3.66 6.08 -4.45
CA ASP A 21 4.29 4.76 -4.51
C ASP A 21 5.80 4.88 -4.76
N GLY A 22 6.20 5.76 -5.69
CA GLY A 22 7.61 6.03 -5.96
C GLY A 22 8.34 6.67 -4.78
N MET A 23 7.66 7.49 -3.99
CA MET A 23 8.18 8.09 -2.77
C MET A 23 8.38 7.03 -1.67
N ILE A 24 7.38 6.22 -1.39
CA ILE A 24 7.45 5.19 -0.33
C ILE A 24 8.49 4.13 -0.67
N THR A 25 8.61 3.72 -1.92
CA THR A 25 9.54 2.67 -2.35
C THR A 25 10.91 3.21 -2.80
N CYS A 26 11.12 4.53 -2.80
CA CYS A 26 12.31 5.17 -3.36
C CYS A 26 12.65 4.69 -4.79
N SER A 27 11.64 4.37 -5.60
CA SER A 27 11.84 3.79 -6.93
C SER A 27 11.99 4.83 -8.04
N THR A 28 11.41 6.01 -7.87
CA THR A 28 11.50 7.12 -8.83
C THR A 28 12.60 8.12 -8.45
N LEU A 29 13.02 8.97 -9.39
CA LEU A 29 14.01 10.02 -9.11
C LEU A 29 13.49 11.01 -8.06
N SER A 30 12.23 11.43 -8.20
CA SER A 30 11.56 12.28 -7.20
C SER A 30 11.42 11.59 -5.86
N GLY A 31 11.06 10.31 -5.85
CA GLY A 31 10.99 9.49 -4.64
C GLY A 31 12.32 9.39 -3.92
N LYS A 32 13.41 9.13 -4.64
CA LYS A 32 14.77 9.11 -4.09
C LYS A 32 15.17 10.44 -3.48
N ALA A 33 14.81 11.56 -4.14
CA ALA A 33 15.07 12.89 -3.61
C ALA A 33 14.30 13.14 -2.31
N VAL A 34 13.03 12.77 -2.24
CA VAL A 34 12.21 12.90 -1.03
C VAL A 34 12.76 12.00 0.09
N CYS A 35 13.09 10.74 -0.19
CA CYS A 35 13.70 9.85 0.80
C CYS A 35 14.96 10.45 1.40
N ARG A 36 15.82 11.02 0.55
CA ARG A 36 17.08 11.63 1.00
C ARG A 36 16.88 12.90 1.81
N LEU A 37 15.96 13.77 1.36
CA LEU A 37 15.74 15.09 1.97
C LEU A 37 14.88 15.03 3.23
N VAL A 38 13.87 14.18 3.25
CA VAL A 38 12.89 14.13 4.35
C VAL A 38 13.29 13.11 5.41
N TRP A 39 13.72 11.93 4.98
CA TRP A 39 14.03 10.81 5.90
C TRP A 39 15.51 10.52 6.03
N ALA A 40 16.37 11.25 5.32
CA ALA A 40 17.82 11.05 5.28
C ALA A 40 18.26 9.62 4.93
N MET A 41 17.41 8.88 4.21
CA MET A 41 17.64 7.49 3.80
C MET A 41 17.97 7.41 2.31
N ASN A 42 18.85 6.47 1.95
CA ASN A 42 19.02 6.01 0.58
C ASN A 42 18.07 4.85 0.28
N LYS A 43 18.05 4.39 -0.98
CA LYS A 43 17.14 3.30 -1.39
C LYS A 43 17.38 2.01 -0.61
N ALA A 44 18.62 1.61 -0.38
CA ALA A 44 18.93 0.37 0.34
C ALA A 44 18.49 0.42 1.81
N GLU A 45 18.67 1.57 2.46
CA GLU A 45 18.21 1.80 3.83
C GLU A 45 16.66 1.79 3.90
N ASN A 46 16.01 2.39 2.90
CA ASN A 46 14.56 2.37 2.81
C ASN A 46 14.03 0.95 2.56
N ASP A 47 14.63 0.19 1.65
CA ASP A 47 14.24 -1.20 1.38
C ASP A 47 14.37 -2.07 2.64
N ALA A 48 15.47 -1.93 3.38
CA ALA A 48 15.67 -2.65 4.64
C ALA A 48 14.66 -2.26 5.72
N TYR A 49 14.28 -0.98 5.77
CA TYR A 49 13.23 -0.49 6.67
C TYR A 49 11.87 -1.11 6.33
N LEU A 50 11.49 -1.13 5.04
CA LEU A 50 10.22 -1.69 4.60
C LEU A 50 10.17 -3.21 4.81
N GLU A 51 11.25 -3.92 4.51
CA GLU A 51 11.36 -5.36 4.79
C GLU A 51 11.16 -5.66 6.28
N LYS A 52 11.82 -4.89 7.15
CA LYS A 52 11.66 -5.04 8.58
C LYS A 52 10.24 -4.71 9.06
N ALA A 53 9.61 -3.70 8.48
CA ALA A 53 8.22 -3.35 8.80
C ALA A 53 7.24 -4.46 8.41
N LEU A 54 7.46 -5.09 7.24
CA LEU A 54 6.62 -6.20 6.76
C LEU A 54 6.91 -7.54 7.46
N SER A 55 8.08 -7.69 8.08
CA SER A 55 8.47 -8.93 8.79
C SER A 55 7.59 -9.26 9.99
N GLY A 56 6.78 -8.31 10.46
CA GLY A 56 5.77 -8.54 11.49
C GLY A 56 4.53 -9.31 10.99
N ILE A 57 4.37 -9.46 9.66
CA ILE A 57 3.28 -10.24 9.07
C ILE A 57 3.74 -11.70 8.99
N PRO A 58 3.04 -12.65 9.65
CA PRO A 58 3.47 -14.05 9.64
C PRO A 58 3.38 -14.66 8.24
N GLU A 59 4.39 -15.43 7.86
CA GLU A 59 4.32 -16.25 6.65
C GLU A 59 3.22 -17.32 6.78
N HIS A 60 2.52 -17.60 5.68
CA HIS A 60 1.45 -18.59 5.62
C HIS A 60 0.30 -18.35 6.62
N PHE A 61 0.04 -17.08 6.95
CA PHE A 61 -1.08 -16.73 7.81
C PHE A 61 -2.42 -17.11 7.16
N SER A 62 -3.30 -17.73 7.94
CA SER A 62 -4.61 -18.23 7.47
C SER A 62 -5.81 -17.70 8.28
N GLY A 63 -5.58 -16.72 9.15
CA GLY A 63 -6.62 -16.11 9.98
C GLY A 63 -7.24 -14.86 9.37
N LYS A 64 -7.82 -14.03 10.23
CA LYS A 64 -8.36 -12.71 9.86
C LYS A 64 -7.35 -11.63 10.12
N LEU A 65 -7.15 -10.76 9.14
CA LEU A 65 -6.24 -9.62 9.21
C LEU A 65 -6.98 -8.34 8.83
N LEU A 66 -6.75 -7.29 9.59
CA LEU A 66 -7.26 -5.95 9.31
C LEU A 66 -6.09 -4.99 9.13
N GLU A 67 -6.03 -4.32 7.99
CA GLU A 67 -5.08 -3.25 7.72
C GLU A 67 -5.78 -1.89 7.66
N VAL A 68 -5.31 -0.95 8.48
CA VAL A 68 -5.82 0.43 8.53
C VAL A 68 -4.67 1.39 8.87
N PRO A 69 -4.35 2.35 8.02
CA PRO A 69 -4.80 2.55 6.64
C PRO A 69 -4.02 1.65 5.66
N VAL A 70 -4.68 1.22 4.58
CA VAL A 70 -4.00 0.44 3.53
C VAL A 70 -3.17 1.32 2.59
N GLY A 71 -3.53 2.60 2.48
CA GLY A 71 -2.93 3.48 1.50
C GLY A 71 -3.16 3.01 0.07
N THR A 72 -2.12 3.06 -0.74
CA THR A 72 -2.16 2.55 -2.12
C THR A 72 -1.97 1.04 -2.22
N GLY A 73 -1.68 0.37 -1.11
CA GLY A 73 -1.40 -1.06 -1.07
C GLY A 73 -0.05 -1.47 -1.70
N ILE A 74 0.83 -0.52 -2.03
CA ILE A 74 2.10 -0.82 -2.72
C ILE A 74 3.00 -1.77 -1.92
N LEU A 75 2.95 -1.73 -0.61
CA LEU A 75 3.78 -2.56 0.26
C LEU A 75 3.12 -3.90 0.60
N THR A 76 1.85 -3.88 0.92
CA THR A 76 1.16 -5.01 1.54
C THR A 76 0.49 -5.93 0.52
N MET A 77 -0.01 -5.42 -0.61
CA MET A 77 -0.65 -6.25 -1.63
C MET A 77 0.24 -7.40 -2.13
N PRO A 78 1.54 -7.22 -2.42
CA PRO A 78 2.42 -8.33 -2.78
C PRO A 78 2.55 -9.40 -1.69
N VAL A 79 2.53 -8.98 -0.40
CA VAL A 79 2.60 -9.91 0.74
C VAL A 79 1.31 -10.71 0.86
N TYR A 80 0.16 -10.06 0.66
CA TYR A 80 -1.15 -10.70 0.77
C TYR A 80 -1.38 -11.81 -0.27
N GLN A 81 -0.71 -11.73 -1.42
CA GLN A 81 -0.70 -12.82 -2.40
C GLN A 81 -0.06 -14.11 -1.89
N THR A 82 0.85 -14.00 -0.93
CA THR A 82 1.49 -15.20 -0.33
C THR A 82 0.61 -15.89 0.70
N MET A 83 -0.54 -15.30 1.01
CA MET A 83 -1.46 -15.77 2.06
C MET A 83 -2.87 -16.04 1.50
N PRO A 84 -3.04 -17.02 0.59
CA PRO A 84 -4.32 -17.25 -0.09
C PRO A 84 -5.45 -17.72 0.84
N GLU A 85 -5.10 -18.24 2.02
CA GLU A 85 -6.05 -18.73 3.03
C GLU A 85 -6.44 -17.64 4.06
N ALA A 86 -5.85 -16.45 3.99
CA ALA A 86 -6.15 -15.36 4.90
C ALA A 86 -7.40 -14.59 4.47
N ASP A 87 -8.23 -14.22 5.44
CA ASP A 87 -9.36 -13.29 5.27
C ASP A 87 -8.88 -11.87 5.61
N ILE A 88 -8.54 -11.10 4.57
CA ILE A 88 -7.88 -9.81 4.71
C ILE A 88 -8.86 -8.69 4.40
N THR A 89 -9.06 -7.80 5.36
CA THR A 89 -9.87 -6.59 5.21
C THR A 89 -8.96 -5.37 5.23
N CYS A 90 -9.04 -4.55 4.19
CA CYS A 90 -8.29 -3.31 4.05
C CYS A 90 -9.23 -2.11 4.12
N LEU A 91 -8.86 -1.11 4.91
CA LEU A 91 -9.60 0.14 5.06
C LEU A 91 -8.67 1.33 4.83
N ASP A 92 -9.23 2.39 4.24
CA ASP A 92 -8.58 3.69 4.17
C ASP A 92 -9.61 4.80 4.25
N TYR A 93 -9.17 5.96 4.72
CA TYR A 93 -9.99 7.17 4.74
C TYR A 93 -10.13 7.78 3.34
N SER A 94 -9.14 7.60 2.48
CA SER A 94 -9.09 8.14 1.13
C SER A 94 -9.68 7.16 0.12
N ALA A 95 -10.74 7.58 -0.57
CA ALA A 95 -11.32 6.82 -1.69
C ALA A 95 -10.31 6.60 -2.82
N ASP A 96 -9.46 7.59 -3.10
CA ASP A 96 -8.45 7.50 -4.15
C ASP A 96 -7.38 6.46 -3.80
N MET A 97 -6.94 6.41 -2.54
CA MET A 97 -6.01 5.38 -2.05
C MET A 97 -6.62 3.98 -2.11
N MET A 98 -7.87 3.83 -1.66
CA MET A 98 -8.60 2.56 -1.76
C MET A 98 -8.75 2.09 -3.22
N GLY A 99 -9.04 3.01 -4.15
CA GLY A 99 -9.12 2.69 -5.57
C GLY A 99 -7.79 2.14 -6.11
N GLN A 100 -6.67 2.75 -5.76
CA GLN A 100 -5.34 2.29 -6.16
C GLN A 100 -4.98 0.93 -5.54
N ALA A 101 -5.33 0.71 -4.28
CA ALA A 101 -5.12 -0.58 -3.61
C ALA A 101 -5.96 -1.68 -4.28
N GLN A 102 -7.21 -1.38 -4.63
CA GLN A 102 -8.09 -2.31 -5.33
C GLN A 102 -7.55 -2.66 -6.72
N GLU A 103 -7.11 -1.68 -7.51
CA GLU A 103 -6.51 -1.93 -8.82
C GLU A 103 -5.26 -2.83 -8.74
N LYS A 104 -4.45 -2.66 -7.69
CA LYS A 104 -3.30 -3.53 -7.46
C LYS A 104 -3.72 -4.96 -7.12
N ALA A 105 -4.71 -5.12 -6.27
CA ALA A 105 -5.26 -6.43 -5.93
C ALA A 105 -5.83 -7.14 -7.17
N GLU A 106 -6.60 -6.46 -8.00
CA GLU A 106 -7.21 -7.01 -9.22
C GLU A 106 -6.14 -7.38 -10.26
N ARG A 107 -5.18 -6.50 -10.56
CA ARG A 107 -4.08 -6.79 -11.49
C ARG A 107 -3.24 -8.02 -11.08
N GLN A 108 -3.17 -8.28 -9.80
CA GLN A 108 -2.45 -9.42 -9.27
C GLN A 108 -3.23 -10.72 -9.45
N CYS A 109 -4.57 -10.65 -9.47
CA CYS A 109 -5.44 -11.81 -9.74
C CYS A 109 -5.34 -12.29 -11.19
N ASP A 110 -5.08 -11.38 -12.12
CA ASP A 110 -4.98 -11.68 -13.55
C ASP A 110 -3.64 -12.32 -13.97
N LEU A 111 -2.67 -12.42 -13.07
CA LEU A 111 -1.40 -13.09 -13.36
C LEU A 111 -1.55 -14.61 -13.32
N PRO A 112 -0.89 -15.39 -14.24
CA PRO A 112 -1.04 -16.85 -14.35
C PRO A 112 -0.70 -17.65 -13.09
N ALA A 113 -0.04 -17.03 -12.11
CA ALA A 113 0.28 -17.59 -10.81
C ALA A 113 -0.57 -16.98 -9.68
N GLY A 114 -1.44 -16.01 -9.99
CA GLY A 114 -2.24 -15.27 -9.03
C GLY A 114 -3.38 -16.11 -8.48
N ARG A 115 -3.21 -16.68 -7.31
CA ARG A 115 -4.34 -17.15 -6.52
C ARG A 115 -4.86 -15.95 -5.74
N CYS A 116 -6.05 -15.47 -6.11
CA CYS A 116 -6.78 -14.52 -5.28
C CYS A 116 -7.29 -15.26 -4.05
N GLY A 117 -6.49 -15.38 -3.03
CA GLY A 117 -6.98 -15.70 -1.70
C GLY A 117 -7.87 -14.56 -1.21
N GLY A 118 -8.91 -14.88 -0.46
CA GLY A 118 -10.03 -14.06 -0.07
C GLY A 118 -9.79 -12.65 0.49
N THR A 119 -9.10 -11.81 -0.26
CA THR A 119 -8.89 -10.41 0.09
C THR A 119 -10.18 -9.65 -0.12
N SER A 120 -10.92 -9.43 0.93
CA SER A 120 -12.11 -8.56 0.92
C SER A 120 -11.64 -7.11 1.05
N LEU A 121 -11.55 -6.39 -0.06
CA LEU A 121 -11.39 -4.94 -0.02
C LEU A 121 -12.73 -4.32 0.41
N CYS A 122 -12.90 -4.11 1.70
CA CYS A 122 -14.10 -3.49 2.23
C CYS A 122 -14.06 -1.98 1.95
N ARG A 123 -14.98 -1.50 1.10
CA ARG A 123 -15.22 -0.07 0.88
C ARG A 123 -15.93 0.51 2.12
N ARG A 124 -15.20 0.91 3.13
CA ARG A 124 -15.73 1.79 4.16
C ARG A 124 -14.85 3.02 4.28
N TYR A 125 -15.46 4.14 3.95
CA TYR A 125 -14.96 5.46 4.34
C TYR A 125 -15.23 5.64 5.85
N LEU A 126 -14.20 5.92 6.60
CA LEU A 126 -14.35 6.37 7.98
C LEU A 126 -14.71 7.86 8.00
#